data_4ccc95530d2aabd7790fa2c98d5610e0
#
_entry.id   4ccc95530d2aabd7790fa2c98d5610e0
#
_cell.length_a   1.000
_cell.length_b   1.000
_cell.length_c   1.000
_cell.angle_alpha   90.00
_cell.angle_beta   90.00
_cell.angle_gamma   90.00
#
_symmetry.space_group_name_H-M   'P 1'
#
loop_
_entity.id
_entity.type
_entity.pdbx_description
1 polymer ?
#
loop_
_entity_poly.entity_id
_entity_poly.type
_entity_poly.pdbx_seq_one_letter_code
_entity_poly.pdbx_strand_id
1 'polypeptide(L)'
;DVERSRGLGDVYKRQGATQALGFESALRAYMQNCLDSGECPFNGTVDEAMADLGALLASVDASPLENGDGRMLGADSLMTAIIAALYSADSWQYLTQALDEALQGDPTTAFFLADFYNGRENGTYLDNSSEAFRAYNCMDYPVEDDPAAEAATEKRIADGAPTIAPYWNGPDSCSVWPYPPTGTRGEINAEGAGPILVVGTTNDPATPYEWSESLAEQLDEGVLITRVGEGHTGYNKGNTCVDSAVEAFLLDDVVPESDVRCE
;
A
#
# COMPACT_ATOMS: atom_id res chain seq x y z
N ASP A 1 -18.36 18.50 -16.84
CA ASP A 1 -18.42 19.38 -15.65
C ASP A 1 -19.29 18.85 -14.51
N VAL A 2 -20.21 17.93 -14.76
CA VAL A 2 -21.02 17.27 -13.71
C VAL A 2 -20.24 16.13 -13.03
N GLU A 3 -19.27 15.54 -13.70
CA GLU A 3 -18.37 14.54 -13.11
C GLU A 3 -17.35 15.13 -12.14
N ARG A 4 -16.89 16.37 -12.38
CA ARG A 4 -15.97 17.08 -11.47
C ARG A 4 -16.61 17.50 -10.15
N SER A 5 -17.90 17.79 -10.11
CA SER A 5 -18.58 18.26 -8.89
C SER A 5 -19.12 17.13 -7.98
N ARG A 6 -19.17 15.88 -8.47
CA ARG A 6 -19.49 14.70 -7.65
C ARG A 6 -18.28 14.12 -6.92
N GLY A 7 -17.12 14.76 -7.02
CA GLY A 7 -15.81 14.16 -6.94
C GLY A 7 -15.04 14.24 -5.62
N LEU A 8 -15.39 15.04 -4.64
CA LEU A 8 -14.47 15.25 -3.50
C LEU A 8 -14.69 14.26 -2.35
N GLY A 9 -15.90 13.82 -2.10
CA GLY A 9 -16.17 12.77 -1.12
C GLY A 9 -15.85 11.37 -1.63
N ASP A 10 -16.12 11.12 -2.91
CA ASP A 10 -15.84 9.88 -3.63
C ASP A 10 -14.32 9.59 -3.77
N VAL A 11 -13.47 10.65 -3.73
CA VAL A 11 -12.01 10.53 -3.87
C VAL A 11 -11.37 9.73 -2.72
N TYR A 12 -11.76 9.94 -1.46
CA TYR A 12 -11.13 9.21 -0.32
C TYR A 12 -11.49 7.73 -0.31
N LYS A 13 -12.76 7.39 -0.51
CA LYS A 13 -13.21 5.99 -0.61
C LYS A 13 -12.62 5.31 -1.84
N ARG A 14 -12.50 6.03 -2.95
CA ARG A 14 -11.77 5.57 -4.14
C ARG A 14 -10.30 5.36 -3.87
N GLN A 15 -9.63 6.22 -3.09
CA GLN A 15 -8.23 6.06 -2.72
C GLN A 15 -8.02 4.75 -1.95
N GLY A 16 -8.83 4.47 -0.92
CA GLY A 16 -8.75 3.21 -0.19
C GLY A 16 -8.96 1.97 -1.07
N ALA A 17 -9.93 2.02 -2.00
CA ALA A 17 -10.13 0.95 -2.96
C ALA A 17 -8.96 0.81 -3.93
N THR A 18 -8.47 1.92 -4.48
CA THR A 18 -7.31 1.92 -5.38
C THR A 18 -6.07 1.35 -4.69
N GLN A 19 -5.83 1.70 -3.43
CA GLN A 19 -4.73 1.15 -2.65
C GLN A 19 -4.90 -0.37 -2.40
N ALA A 20 -6.11 -0.84 -2.08
CA ALA A 20 -6.38 -2.27 -1.94
C ALA A 20 -6.07 -3.04 -3.23
N LEU A 21 -6.46 -2.49 -4.39
CA LEU A 21 -6.13 -3.04 -5.70
C LEU A 21 -4.61 -3.03 -5.97
N GLY A 22 -3.92 -1.97 -5.53
CA GLY A 22 -2.46 -1.88 -5.62
C GLY A 22 -1.76 -2.98 -4.82
N PHE A 23 -2.20 -3.23 -3.59
CA PHE A 23 -1.68 -4.34 -2.78
C PHE A 23 -2.00 -5.72 -3.38
N GLU A 24 -3.20 -5.93 -3.91
CA GLU A 24 -3.52 -7.19 -4.61
C GLU A 24 -2.62 -7.40 -5.85
N SER A 25 -2.39 -6.33 -6.64
CA SER A 25 -1.50 -6.37 -7.80
C SER A 25 -0.06 -6.73 -7.41
N ALA A 26 0.49 -6.06 -6.39
CA ALA A 26 1.83 -6.32 -5.90
C ALA A 26 1.95 -7.73 -5.28
N LEU A 27 0.91 -8.20 -4.59
CA LEU A 27 0.85 -9.55 -4.04
C LEU A 27 0.85 -10.62 -5.16
N ARG A 28 0.15 -10.37 -6.26
CA ARG A 28 0.17 -11.25 -7.44
C ARG A 28 1.54 -11.26 -8.12
N ALA A 29 2.21 -10.10 -8.21
CA ALA A 29 3.57 -10.01 -8.74
C ALA A 29 4.57 -10.77 -7.85
N TYR A 30 4.46 -10.62 -6.53
CA TYR A 30 5.20 -11.44 -5.57
C TYR A 30 4.93 -12.94 -5.79
N MET A 31 3.67 -13.34 -5.91
CA MET A 31 3.30 -14.75 -6.08
C MET A 31 3.88 -15.35 -7.38
N GLN A 32 3.85 -14.58 -8.48
CA GLN A 32 4.51 -15.01 -9.73
C GLN A 32 6.02 -15.19 -9.52
N ASN A 33 6.69 -14.24 -8.88
CA ASN A 33 8.12 -14.33 -8.57
C ASN A 33 8.43 -15.53 -7.66
N CYS A 34 7.59 -15.76 -6.64
CA CYS A 34 7.71 -16.90 -5.73
C CYS A 34 7.64 -18.23 -6.51
N LEU A 35 6.62 -18.42 -7.34
CA LEU A 35 6.46 -19.62 -8.16
C LEU A 35 7.62 -19.85 -9.11
N ASP A 36 8.14 -18.78 -9.73
CA ASP A 36 9.26 -18.83 -10.66
C ASP A 36 10.59 -19.18 -9.96
N SER A 37 10.73 -18.86 -8.67
CA SER A 37 11.94 -19.18 -7.89
C SER A 37 12.15 -20.66 -7.63
N GLY A 38 11.07 -21.44 -7.61
CA GLY A 38 11.08 -22.86 -7.25
C GLY A 38 11.17 -23.11 -5.73
N GLU A 39 11.15 -22.07 -4.90
CA GLU A 39 11.18 -22.14 -3.42
C GLU A 39 9.84 -21.72 -2.79
N CYS A 40 8.81 -21.51 -3.62
CA CYS A 40 7.50 -21.09 -3.18
C CYS A 40 6.79 -22.19 -2.36
N PRO A 41 6.18 -21.87 -1.21
CA PRO A 41 5.39 -22.83 -0.45
C PRO A 41 4.05 -23.20 -1.13
N PHE A 42 3.68 -22.43 -2.16
CA PHE A 42 2.49 -22.67 -2.99
C PHE A 42 2.89 -23.28 -4.34
N ASN A 43 1.92 -23.87 -5.05
CA ASN A 43 2.15 -24.50 -6.33
C ASN A 43 1.04 -24.17 -7.34
N GLY A 44 1.27 -24.49 -8.61
CA GLY A 44 0.29 -24.29 -9.68
C GLY A 44 0.39 -22.92 -10.35
N THR A 45 -0.73 -22.37 -10.75
CA THR A 45 -0.83 -21.03 -11.34
C THR A 45 -0.87 -19.96 -10.25
N VAL A 46 -0.64 -18.70 -10.62
CA VAL A 46 -0.79 -17.55 -9.68
C VAL A 46 -2.19 -17.55 -9.05
N ASP A 47 -3.23 -17.81 -9.81
CA ASP A 47 -4.61 -17.81 -9.28
C ASP A 47 -4.84 -18.93 -8.25
N GLU A 48 -4.29 -20.11 -8.48
CA GLU A 48 -4.35 -21.21 -7.52
C GLU A 48 -3.57 -20.89 -6.26
N ALA A 49 -2.35 -20.37 -6.38
CA ALA A 49 -1.51 -19.98 -5.27
C ALA A 49 -2.11 -18.80 -4.45
N MET A 50 -2.76 -17.85 -5.10
CA MET A 50 -3.49 -16.77 -4.42
C MET A 50 -4.72 -17.33 -3.66
N ALA A 51 -5.41 -18.31 -4.20
CA ALA A 51 -6.50 -18.99 -3.50
C ALA A 51 -6.00 -19.76 -2.27
N ASP A 52 -4.86 -20.45 -2.39
CA ASP A 52 -4.22 -21.14 -1.26
C ASP A 52 -3.76 -20.17 -0.16
N LEU A 53 -3.23 -19.01 -0.54
CA LEU A 53 -2.93 -17.93 0.41
C LEU A 53 -4.19 -17.42 1.11
N GLY A 54 -5.29 -17.23 0.38
CA GLY A 54 -6.58 -16.88 0.97
C GLY A 54 -7.07 -17.94 1.96
N ALA A 55 -6.85 -19.22 1.66
CA ALA A 55 -7.17 -20.32 2.57
C ALA A 55 -6.28 -20.32 3.83
N LEU A 56 -4.99 -20.00 3.71
CA LEU A 56 -4.09 -19.81 4.85
C LEU A 56 -4.57 -18.67 5.76
N LEU A 57 -4.89 -17.50 5.18
CA LEU A 57 -5.42 -16.36 5.94
C LEU A 57 -6.70 -16.74 6.70
N ALA A 58 -7.65 -17.39 6.04
CA ALA A 58 -8.88 -17.87 6.69
C ALA A 58 -8.61 -18.91 7.79
N SER A 59 -7.58 -19.74 7.62
CA SER A 59 -7.18 -20.74 8.61
C SER A 59 -6.63 -20.11 9.88
N VAL A 60 -5.72 -19.12 9.74
CA VAL A 60 -5.16 -18.41 10.90
C VAL A 60 -6.15 -17.45 11.55
N ASP A 61 -7.16 -16.97 10.82
CA ASP A 61 -8.27 -16.21 11.38
C ASP A 61 -9.13 -17.10 12.30
N ALA A 62 -9.47 -18.30 11.83
CA ALA A 62 -10.26 -19.25 12.57
C ALA A 62 -9.50 -19.91 13.74
N SER A 63 -8.18 -20.05 13.62
CA SER A 63 -7.30 -20.71 14.61
C SER A 63 -5.92 -20.02 14.63
N PRO A 64 -5.81 -18.89 15.36
CA PRO A 64 -4.57 -18.13 15.43
C PRO A 64 -3.38 -18.96 15.95
N LEU A 65 -2.19 -18.69 15.41
CA LEU A 65 -0.96 -19.40 15.76
C LEU A 65 -0.30 -18.75 16.99
N GLU A 66 0.04 -19.56 18.00
CA GLU A 66 0.70 -19.08 19.22
C GLU A 66 2.19 -18.82 18.96
N ASN A 67 2.66 -17.60 19.27
CA ASN A 67 4.06 -17.23 19.23
C ASN A 67 4.72 -17.48 20.60
N GLY A 68 6.04 -17.69 20.58
CA GLY A 68 6.83 -17.92 21.80
C GLY A 68 6.77 -16.79 22.85
N ASP A 69 6.34 -15.59 22.49
CA ASP A 69 6.12 -14.45 23.38
C ASP A 69 4.67 -14.35 23.90
N GLY A 70 3.82 -15.32 23.59
CA GLY A 70 2.43 -15.40 24.02
C GLY A 70 1.44 -14.63 23.15
N ARG A 71 1.89 -13.97 22.06
CA ARG A 71 0.98 -13.38 21.06
C ARG A 71 0.38 -14.45 20.17
N MET A 72 -0.80 -14.15 19.62
CA MET A 72 -1.49 -14.99 18.68
C MET A 72 -1.46 -14.33 17.29
N LEU A 73 -0.90 -15.02 16.27
CA LEU A 73 -0.95 -14.58 14.89
C LEU A 73 -2.32 -14.89 14.30
N GLY A 74 -3.15 -13.89 14.18
CA GLY A 74 -4.39 -13.95 13.39
C GLY A 74 -4.18 -13.39 11.98
N ALA A 75 -5.25 -13.40 11.18
CA ALA A 75 -5.19 -12.93 9.79
C ALA A 75 -4.76 -11.46 9.67
N ASP A 76 -5.20 -10.58 10.57
CA ASP A 76 -4.81 -9.17 10.55
C ASP A 76 -3.28 -8.98 10.69
N SER A 77 -2.65 -9.73 11.60
CA SER A 77 -1.21 -9.67 11.81
C SER A 77 -0.44 -10.29 10.64
N LEU A 78 -0.93 -11.39 10.07
CA LEU A 78 -0.35 -11.99 8.87
C LEU A 78 -0.52 -11.08 7.66
N MET A 79 -1.66 -10.42 7.50
CA MET A 79 -1.87 -9.41 6.45
C MET A 79 -0.93 -8.22 6.62
N THR A 80 -0.69 -7.75 7.85
CA THR A 80 0.30 -6.71 8.13
C THR A 80 1.71 -7.13 7.70
N ALA A 81 2.09 -8.39 7.94
CA ALA A 81 3.38 -8.94 7.48
C ALA A 81 3.48 -8.97 5.95
N ILE A 82 2.40 -9.38 5.28
CA ILE A 82 2.31 -9.36 3.81
C ILE A 82 2.48 -7.93 3.28
N ILE A 83 1.69 -6.98 3.80
CA ILE A 83 1.76 -5.56 3.43
C ILE A 83 3.18 -5.03 3.63
N ALA A 84 3.81 -5.28 4.78
CA ALA A 84 5.18 -4.85 5.07
C ALA A 84 6.18 -5.30 4.00
N ALA A 85 6.11 -6.57 3.61
CA ALA A 85 7.02 -7.14 2.62
C ALA A 85 6.78 -6.61 1.20
N LEU A 86 5.56 -6.22 0.85
CA LEU A 86 5.23 -5.70 -0.49
C LEU A 86 5.78 -4.29 -0.75
N TYR A 87 6.25 -3.57 0.27
CA TYR A 87 6.91 -2.28 0.09
C TYR A 87 8.25 -2.37 -0.65
N SER A 88 8.89 -3.55 -0.68
CA SER A 88 10.16 -3.75 -1.40
C SER A 88 10.30 -5.19 -1.88
N ALA A 89 10.66 -5.37 -3.15
CA ALA A 89 10.97 -6.69 -3.70
C ALA A 89 12.12 -7.40 -2.96
N ASP A 90 13.05 -6.64 -2.35
CA ASP A 90 14.12 -7.21 -1.52
C ASP A 90 13.59 -7.94 -0.29
N SER A 91 12.38 -7.62 0.16
CA SER A 91 11.71 -8.24 1.30
C SER A 91 10.92 -9.51 0.93
N TRP A 92 10.75 -9.81 -0.36
CA TRP A 92 9.94 -10.95 -0.81
C TRP A 92 10.44 -12.31 -0.33
N GLN A 93 11.75 -12.46 -0.19
CA GLN A 93 12.34 -13.66 0.41
C GLN A 93 11.87 -13.92 1.84
N TYR A 94 11.70 -12.86 2.64
CA TYR A 94 11.18 -12.96 4.00
C TYR A 94 9.68 -13.23 4.02
N LEU A 95 8.94 -12.74 3.03
CA LEU A 95 7.53 -13.10 2.87
C LEU A 95 7.36 -14.58 2.54
N THR A 96 8.18 -15.11 1.62
CA THR A 96 8.19 -16.54 1.29
C THR A 96 8.46 -17.38 2.54
N GLN A 97 9.45 -17.01 3.34
CA GLN A 97 9.75 -17.69 4.60
C GLN A 97 8.57 -17.59 5.59
N ALA A 98 8.00 -16.41 5.77
CA ALA A 98 6.88 -16.20 6.70
C ALA A 98 5.64 -17.04 6.33
N LEU A 99 5.35 -17.16 5.04
CA LEU A 99 4.22 -17.96 4.55
C LEU A 99 4.48 -19.46 4.69
N ASP A 100 5.70 -19.91 4.40
CA ASP A 100 6.08 -21.32 4.59
C ASP A 100 6.04 -21.72 6.07
N GLU A 101 6.59 -20.89 6.96
CA GLU A 101 6.54 -21.09 8.42
C GLU A 101 5.10 -21.09 8.94
N ALA A 102 4.26 -20.14 8.49
CA ALA A 102 2.86 -20.06 8.92
C ALA A 102 2.06 -21.31 8.49
N LEU A 103 2.32 -21.88 7.31
CA LEU A 103 1.73 -23.16 6.87
C LEU A 103 2.16 -24.33 7.77
N GLN A 104 3.32 -24.23 8.41
CA GLN A 104 3.84 -25.23 9.36
C GLN A 104 3.43 -24.95 10.81
N GLY A 105 2.68 -23.85 11.05
CA GLY A 105 2.23 -23.45 12.37
C GLY A 105 3.20 -22.58 13.16
N ASP A 106 4.27 -22.08 12.53
CA ASP A 106 5.25 -21.16 13.12
C ASP A 106 4.97 -19.70 12.71
N PRO A 107 4.63 -18.80 13.63
CA PRO A 107 4.33 -17.40 13.34
C PRO A 107 5.57 -16.47 13.37
N THR A 108 6.77 -16.99 13.58
CA THR A 108 7.96 -16.20 13.96
C THR A 108 8.31 -15.13 12.92
N THR A 109 8.50 -15.50 11.66
CA THR A 109 8.88 -14.54 10.61
C THR A 109 7.72 -13.61 10.24
N ALA A 110 6.47 -14.08 10.32
CA ALA A 110 5.30 -13.20 10.13
C ALA A 110 5.26 -12.09 11.20
N PHE A 111 5.49 -12.41 12.47
CA PHE A 111 5.58 -11.38 13.51
C PHE A 111 6.79 -10.46 13.35
N PHE A 112 7.92 -10.97 12.87
CA PHE A 112 9.08 -10.12 12.59
C PHE A 112 8.73 -9.03 11.54
N LEU A 113 8.08 -9.40 10.45
CA LEU A 113 7.64 -8.46 9.42
C LEU A 113 6.58 -7.47 9.93
N ALA A 114 5.58 -7.97 10.68
CA ALA A 114 4.53 -7.13 11.26
C ALA A 114 5.09 -6.17 12.33
N ASP A 115 6.00 -6.63 13.18
CA ASP A 115 6.66 -5.80 14.18
C ASP A 115 7.54 -4.73 13.54
N PHE A 116 8.28 -5.09 12.46
CA PHE A 116 9.04 -4.11 11.68
C PHE A 116 8.13 -3.01 11.11
N TYR A 117 7.00 -3.39 10.50
CA TYR A 117 6.04 -2.42 9.94
C TYR A 117 5.45 -1.49 11.01
N ASN A 118 5.15 -2.03 12.17
CA ASN A 118 4.53 -1.29 13.27
C ASN A 118 5.55 -0.57 14.18
N GLY A 119 6.85 -0.59 13.87
CA GLY A 119 7.89 -0.02 14.71
C GLY A 119 7.93 -0.63 16.11
N ARG A 120 7.73 -1.95 16.23
CA ARG A 120 7.74 -2.65 17.50
C ARG A 120 9.04 -3.43 17.70
N GLU A 121 9.77 -3.14 18.77
CA GLU A 121 11.01 -3.79 19.16
C GLU A 121 11.00 -4.21 20.62
N ASN A 122 11.52 -5.41 20.93
CA ASN A 122 11.65 -5.91 22.32
C ASN A 122 10.36 -5.80 23.15
N GLY A 123 9.21 -5.97 22.50
CA GLY A 123 7.91 -5.93 23.16
C GLY A 123 7.30 -4.53 23.36
N THR A 124 7.97 -3.47 22.88
CA THR A 124 7.50 -2.08 22.97
C THR A 124 7.47 -1.41 21.61
N TYR A 125 6.58 -0.43 21.42
CA TYR A 125 6.58 0.44 20.25
C TYR A 125 7.65 1.50 20.39
N LEU A 126 8.36 1.81 19.29
CA LEU A 126 9.44 2.79 19.27
C LEU A 126 8.92 4.23 19.37
N ASP A 127 7.71 4.47 18.89
CA ASP A 127 7.05 5.76 18.89
C ASP A 127 5.51 5.60 18.87
N ASN A 128 4.78 6.68 18.64
CA ASN A 128 3.33 6.72 18.52
C ASN A 128 2.85 7.00 17.08
N SER A 129 3.61 6.60 16.08
CA SER A 129 3.30 6.88 14.67
C SER A 129 1.95 6.30 14.24
N SER A 130 1.58 5.12 14.72
CA SER A 130 0.29 4.49 14.41
C SER A 130 -0.91 5.30 14.95
N GLU A 131 -0.82 5.79 16.18
CA GLU A 131 -1.85 6.67 16.77
C GLU A 131 -1.88 8.04 16.09
N ALA A 132 -0.69 8.60 15.80
CA ALA A 132 -0.56 9.88 15.11
C ALA A 132 -1.14 9.79 13.69
N PHE A 133 -0.84 8.70 12.94
CA PHE A 133 -1.39 8.47 11.62
C PHE A 133 -2.93 8.44 11.62
N ARG A 134 -3.52 7.75 12.59
CA ARG A 134 -4.99 7.74 12.78
C ARG A 134 -5.51 9.13 13.10
N ALA A 135 -4.87 9.85 14.01
CA ALA A 135 -5.26 11.20 14.39
C ALA A 135 -5.26 12.15 13.18
N TYR A 136 -4.19 12.14 12.38
CA TYR A 136 -4.10 12.97 11.18
C TYR A 136 -5.20 12.63 10.17
N ASN A 137 -5.39 11.34 9.86
CA ASN A 137 -6.44 10.93 8.93
C ASN A 137 -7.84 11.37 9.35
N CYS A 138 -8.15 11.31 10.65
CA CYS A 138 -9.47 11.72 11.14
C CYS A 138 -9.62 13.25 11.32
N MET A 139 -8.51 13.98 11.48
CA MET A 139 -8.53 15.44 11.68
C MET A 139 -8.41 16.21 10.36
N ASP A 140 -7.73 15.66 9.37
CA ASP A 140 -7.45 16.39 8.14
C ASP A 140 -8.71 16.59 7.29
N TYR A 141 -9.51 15.53 7.11
CA TYR A 141 -10.65 15.58 6.19
C TYR A 141 -11.88 14.85 6.72
N PRO A 142 -13.10 15.37 6.41
CA PRO A 142 -14.32 14.67 6.78
C PRO A 142 -14.41 13.30 6.10
N VAL A 143 -14.91 12.32 6.84
CA VAL A 143 -15.31 11.03 6.30
C VAL A 143 -16.60 11.21 5.51
N GLU A 144 -16.67 10.61 4.32
CA GLU A 144 -17.90 10.56 3.54
C GLU A 144 -18.91 9.64 4.22
N ASP A 145 -20.08 10.13 4.48
CA ASP A 145 -21.17 9.39 5.11
C ASP A 145 -22.29 9.06 4.10
N ASP A 146 -21.90 8.55 2.92
CA ASP A 146 -22.83 8.06 1.90
C ASP A 146 -22.79 6.53 1.83
N PRO A 147 -23.82 5.82 2.32
CA PRO A 147 -23.89 4.36 2.31
C PRO A 147 -23.83 3.75 0.89
N ALA A 148 -24.29 4.48 -0.14
CA ALA A 148 -24.24 3.98 -1.51
C ALA A 148 -22.81 4.04 -2.07
N ALA A 149 -22.05 5.10 -1.76
CA ALA A 149 -20.64 5.22 -2.10
C ALA A 149 -19.79 4.19 -1.33
N GLU A 150 -20.13 3.91 -0.08
CA GLU A 150 -19.48 2.89 0.73
C GLU A 150 -19.66 1.49 0.12
N ALA A 151 -20.91 1.09 -0.15
CA ALA A 151 -21.21 -0.20 -0.77
C ALA A 151 -20.54 -0.35 -2.16
N ALA A 152 -20.45 0.73 -2.95
CA ALA A 152 -19.76 0.71 -4.24
C ALA A 152 -18.25 0.51 -4.07
N THR A 153 -17.64 1.12 -3.03
CA THR A 153 -16.23 0.95 -2.68
C THR A 153 -15.92 -0.46 -2.23
N GLU A 154 -16.72 -1.00 -1.31
CA GLU A 154 -16.59 -2.38 -0.83
C GLU A 154 -16.71 -3.39 -1.98
N LYS A 155 -17.68 -3.17 -2.87
CA LYS A 155 -17.83 -4.02 -4.06
C LYS A 155 -16.61 -3.94 -4.97
N ARG A 156 -16.04 -2.75 -5.21
CA ARG A 156 -14.84 -2.56 -6.04
C ARG A 156 -13.65 -3.30 -5.43
N ILE A 157 -13.48 -3.25 -4.11
CA ILE A 157 -12.41 -3.97 -3.41
C ILE A 157 -12.65 -5.48 -3.52
N ALA A 158 -13.85 -5.95 -3.24
CA ALA A 158 -14.16 -7.38 -3.30
C ALA A 158 -13.98 -7.97 -4.71
N ASP A 159 -14.35 -7.22 -5.75
CA ASP A 159 -14.20 -7.65 -7.14
C ASP A 159 -12.73 -7.63 -7.63
N GLY A 160 -11.94 -6.65 -7.20
CA GLY A 160 -10.60 -6.39 -7.74
C GLY A 160 -9.44 -6.81 -6.84
N ALA A 161 -9.69 -7.01 -5.55
CA ALA A 161 -8.71 -7.41 -4.56
C ALA A 161 -9.24 -8.52 -3.63
N PRO A 162 -9.65 -9.69 -4.16
CA PRO A 162 -10.39 -10.71 -3.40
C PRO A 162 -9.58 -11.31 -2.25
N THR A 163 -8.26 -11.33 -2.31
CA THR A 163 -7.38 -11.84 -1.25
C THR A 163 -7.27 -10.85 -0.09
N ILE A 164 -7.22 -9.56 -0.42
CA ILE A 164 -7.06 -8.45 0.53
C ILE A 164 -8.39 -8.04 1.16
N ALA A 165 -9.47 -8.06 0.38
CA ALA A 165 -10.80 -7.54 0.76
C ALA A 165 -11.32 -7.98 2.13
N PRO A 166 -11.21 -9.26 2.55
CA PRO A 166 -11.71 -9.70 3.85
C PRO A 166 -11.04 -9.03 5.05
N TYR A 167 -9.81 -8.52 4.86
CA TYR A 167 -8.94 -7.98 5.91
C TYR A 167 -8.61 -6.49 5.72
N TRP A 168 -9.18 -5.86 4.68
CA TRP A 168 -8.91 -4.45 4.36
C TRP A 168 -9.80 -3.47 5.12
N ASN A 169 -11.05 -3.82 5.30
CA ASN A 169 -12.07 -2.95 5.89
C ASN A 169 -12.19 -3.24 7.38
N GLY A 170 -11.37 -2.58 8.19
CA GLY A 170 -11.61 -2.48 9.64
C GLY A 170 -12.74 -1.49 9.94
N PRO A 171 -13.26 -1.46 11.18
CA PRO A 171 -14.25 -0.46 11.58
C PRO A 171 -13.68 0.95 11.37
N ASP A 172 -14.49 1.84 10.80
CA ASP A 172 -14.12 3.24 10.61
C ASP A 172 -13.79 3.90 11.96
N SER A 173 -12.49 4.02 12.22
CA SER A 173 -11.99 4.60 13.47
C SER A 173 -12.28 6.11 13.58
N CYS A 174 -12.58 6.78 12.47
CA CYS A 174 -12.88 8.19 12.44
C CYS A 174 -14.35 8.49 12.81
N SER A 175 -15.24 7.52 12.66
CA SER A 175 -16.65 7.67 13.09
C SER A 175 -16.82 7.92 14.59
N VAL A 176 -15.86 7.45 15.40
CA VAL A 176 -15.82 7.63 16.85
C VAL A 176 -14.80 8.70 17.30
N TRP A 177 -14.18 9.38 16.34
CA TRP A 177 -13.20 10.42 16.65
C TRP A 177 -13.88 11.67 17.24
N PRO A 178 -13.44 12.18 18.41
CA PRO A 178 -14.21 13.17 19.16
C PRO A 178 -14.09 14.61 18.63
N TYR A 179 -13.24 14.86 17.64
CA TYR A 179 -12.98 16.19 17.11
C TYR A 179 -13.41 16.28 15.64
N PRO A 180 -14.02 17.39 15.21
CA PRO A 180 -14.36 17.56 13.79
C PRO A 180 -13.10 17.75 12.95
N PRO A 181 -13.10 17.27 11.71
CA PRO A 181 -12.03 17.52 10.77
C PRO A 181 -11.92 18.99 10.42
N THR A 182 -10.73 19.47 10.11
CA THR A 182 -10.43 20.90 9.87
C THR A 182 -10.13 21.23 8.42
N GLY A 183 -9.77 20.23 7.60
CA GLY A 183 -9.38 20.43 6.21
C GLY A 183 -10.54 20.35 5.23
N THR A 184 -10.30 20.86 4.04
CA THR A 184 -11.19 20.74 2.89
C THR A 184 -10.39 20.15 1.72
N ARG A 185 -10.93 19.12 1.07
CA ARG A 185 -10.30 18.53 -0.11
C ARG A 185 -10.44 19.48 -1.32
N GLY A 186 -9.39 19.56 -2.11
CA GLY A 186 -9.37 20.35 -3.33
C GLY A 186 -8.26 19.91 -4.28
N GLU A 187 -8.24 20.46 -5.47
CA GLU A 187 -7.13 20.29 -6.40
C GLU A 187 -5.86 20.96 -5.84
N ILE A 188 -4.71 20.34 -6.11
CA ILE A 188 -3.40 20.83 -5.70
C ILE A 188 -2.67 21.25 -6.98
N ASN A 189 -2.74 22.52 -7.34
CA ASN A 189 -2.07 23.05 -8.54
C ASN A 189 -0.69 23.65 -8.24
N ALA A 190 -0.43 24.05 -7.00
CA ALA A 190 0.81 24.72 -6.58
C ALA A 190 1.15 25.97 -7.41
N GLU A 191 0.13 26.80 -7.74
CA GLU A 191 0.26 28.02 -8.56
C GLU A 191 1.40 28.91 -8.07
N GLY A 192 2.32 29.26 -8.99
CA GLY A 192 3.48 30.10 -8.71
C GLY A 192 4.66 29.38 -8.07
N ALA A 193 4.58 28.08 -7.84
CA ALA A 193 5.76 27.27 -7.54
C ALA A 193 6.58 27.04 -8.83
N GLY A 194 7.88 26.77 -8.68
CA GLY A 194 8.67 26.25 -9.80
C GLY A 194 8.35 24.77 -10.08
N PRO A 195 9.08 24.14 -11.03
CA PRO A 195 8.87 22.75 -11.39
C PRO A 195 8.88 21.80 -10.19
N ILE A 196 7.95 20.85 -10.16
CA ILE A 196 7.82 19.85 -9.12
C ILE A 196 7.96 18.46 -9.76
N LEU A 197 8.97 17.70 -9.36
CA LEU A 197 9.12 16.32 -9.79
C LEU A 197 8.20 15.41 -8.98
N VAL A 198 7.41 14.61 -9.68
CA VAL A 198 6.58 13.54 -9.11
C VAL A 198 7.18 12.21 -9.54
N VAL A 199 7.60 11.39 -8.59
CA VAL A 199 8.22 10.09 -8.88
C VAL A 199 7.22 8.98 -8.54
N GLY A 200 6.77 8.24 -9.56
CA GLY A 200 5.83 7.14 -9.40
C GLY A 200 6.42 5.80 -9.83
N THR A 201 6.12 4.73 -9.10
CA THR A 201 6.47 3.35 -9.46
C THR A 201 5.24 2.62 -10.00
N THR A 202 5.38 1.93 -11.15
CA THR A 202 4.23 1.37 -11.89
C THR A 202 3.42 0.34 -11.11
N ASN A 203 4.04 -0.42 -10.20
CA ASN A 203 3.33 -1.36 -9.33
C ASN A 203 3.61 -1.02 -7.85
N ASP A 204 3.39 0.24 -7.49
CA ASP A 204 3.45 0.70 -6.12
C ASP A 204 2.19 0.26 -5.37
N PRO A 205 2.31 -0.58 -4.32
CA PRO A 205 1.14 -1.05 -3.57
C PRO A 205 0.52 0.01 -2.67
N ALA A 206 1.34 0.91 -2.11
CA ALA A 206 0.93 1.84 -1.07
C ALA A 206 0.43 3.17 -1.63
N THR A 207 1.09 3.66 -2.69
CA THR A 207 0.70 4.86 -3.45
C THR A 207 0.60 4.52 -4.92
N PRO A 208 -0.53 3.91 -5.35
CA PRO A 208 -0.71 3.43 -6.71
C PRO A 208 -0.34 4.46 -7.76
N TYR A 209 0.30 4.01 -8.84
CA TYR A 209 0.91 4.84 -9.87
C TYR A 209 -0.03 5.90 -10.45
N GLU A 210 -1.33 5.57 -10.59
CA GLU A 210 -2.35 6.52 -11.05
C GLU A 210 -2.46 7.79 -10.19
N TRP A 211 -2.03 7.73 -8.92
CA TRP A 211 -2.00 8.92 -8.06
C TRP A 211 -0.83 9.83 -8.41
N SER A 212 0.30 9.27 -8.82
CA SER A 212 1.45 10.04 -9.30
C SER A 212 1.13 10.73 -10.64
N GLU A 213 0.47 10.03 -11.56
CA GLU A 213 -0.02 10.61 -12.81
C GLU A 213 -1.00 11.76 -12.52
N SER A 214 -2.02 11.51 -11.70
CA SER A 214 -3.01 12.51 -11.34
C SER A 214 -2.41 13.73 -10.62
N LEU A 215 -1.42 13.53 -9.75
CA LEU A 215 -0.73 14.64 -9.08
C LEU A 215 0.09 15.48 -10.08
N ALA A 216 0.85 14.83 -10.96
CA ALA A 216 1.64 15.54 -11.96
C ALA A 216 0.75 16.36 -12.92
N GLU A 217 -0.43 15.81 -13.28
CA GLU A 217 -1.42 16.50 -14.12
C GLU A 217 -2.10 17.69 -13.41
N GLN A 218 -2.25 17.66 -12.08
CA GLN A 218 -2.86 18.73 -11.31
C GLN A 218 -1.91 19.92 -11.07
N LEU A 219 -0.62 19.65 -11.00
CA LEU A 219 0.41 20.66 -10.74
C LEU A 219 0.64 21.52 -11.99
N ASP A 220 0.72 22.84 -11.83
CA ASP A 220 0.96 23.79 -12.95
C ASP A 220 2.27 23.49 -13.69
N GLU A 221 3.31 23.09 -12.96
CA GLU A 221 4.62 22.71 -13.49
C GLU A 221 5.04 21.32 -12.98
N GLY A 222 4.11 20.35 -13.02
CA GLY A 222 4.39 18.96 -12.64
C GLY A 222 5.20 18.23 -13.73
N VAL A 223 6.23 17.48 -13.32
CA VAL A 223 7.02 16.62 -14.22
C VAL A 223 7.02 15.20 -13.63
N LEU A 224 6.51 14.22 -14.39
CA LEU A 224 6.41 12.84 -13.95
C LEU A 224 7.70 12.07 -14.28
N ILE A 225 8.26 11.40 -13.27
CA ILE A 225 9.31 10.39 -13.43
C ILE A 225 8.69 9.03 -13.09
N THR A 226 8.60 8.18 -14.09
CA THR A 226 8.06 6.82 -13.97
C THR A 226 9.19 5.83 -13.75
N ARG A 227 9.18 5.12 -12.60
CA ARG A 227 9.96 3.91 -12.40
C ARG A 227 9.11 2.71 -12.79
N VAL A 228 9.55 1.92 -13.78
CA VAL A 228 8.94 0.64 -14.10
C VAL A 228 9.46 -0.41 -13.11
N GLY A 229 8.56 -1.01 -12.34
CA GLY A 229 8.96 -2.02 -11.35
C GLY A 229 8.01 -2.14 -10.17
N GLU A 230 8.49 -2.83 -9.16
CA GLU A 230 7.76 -3.25 -7.98
C GLU A 230 8.16 -2.44 -6.73
N GLY A 231 7.24 -2.31 -5.78
CA GLY A 231 7.50 -1.75 -4.46
C GLY A 231 7.22 -0.26 -4.34
N HIS A 232 7.28 0.22 -3.11
CA HIS A 232 6.90 1.57 -2.75
C HIS A 232 8.03 2.56 -2.93
N THR A 233 7.72 3.73 -3.54
CA THR A 233 8.63 4.83 -3.92
C THR A 233 9.60 4.47 -5.05
N GLY A 234 10.17 5.50 -5.72
CA GLY A 234 11.02 5.30 -6.90
C GLY A 234 12.47 5.73 -6.71
N TYR A 235 12.73 6.82 -5.97
CA TYR A 235 14.07 7.35 -5.77
C TYR A 235 14.90 6.51 -4.78
N ASN A 236 16.18 6.32 -5.09
CA ASN A 236 17.11 5.53 -4.29
C ASN A 236 16.65 4.07 -4.08
N LYS A 237 16.10 3.48 -5.14
CA LYS A 237 15.64 2.09 -5.19
C LYS A 237 16.42 1.26 -6.23
N GLY A 238 17.66 1.65 -6.51
CA GLY A 238 18.55 0.93 -7.43
C GLY A 238 18.29 1.17 -8.91
N ASN A 239 17.41 2.11 -9.28
CA ASN A 239 17.20 2.50 -10.67
C ASN A 239 18.00 3.77 -10.98
N THR A 240 19.16 3.63 -11.65
CA THR A 240 20.07 4.72 -11.94
C THR A 240 19.47 5.80 -12.85
N CYS A 241 18.47 5.47 -13.68
CA CYS A 241 17.78 6.45 -14.52
C CYS A 241 16.93 7.40 -13.65
N VAL A 242 16.15 6.85 -12.71
CA VAL A 242 15.38 7.65 -11.74
C VAL A 242 16.32 8.49 -10.89
N ASP A 243 17.33 7.85 -10.29
CA ASP A 243 18.25 8.50 -9.35
C ASP A 243 18.98 9.65 -10.04
N SER A 244 19.49 9.44 -11.27
CA SER A 244 20.18 10.51 -12.03
C SER A 244 19.26 11.68 -12.38
N ALA A 245 17.99 11.43 -12.75
CA ALA A 245 17.05 12.50 -13.07
C ALA A 245 16.69 13.35 -11.83
N VAL A 246 16.46 12.68 -10.69
CA VAL A 246 16.16 13.35 -9.42
C VAL A 246 17.38 14.14 -8.92
N GLU A 247 18.58 13.54 -8.97
CA GLU A 247 19.81 14.19 -8.51
C GLU A 247 20.18 15.38 -9.39
N ALA A 248 20.04 15.30 -10.72
CA ALA A 248 20.26 16.42 -11.62
C ALA A 248 19.33 17.61 -11.32
N PHE A 249 18.07 17.33 -10.97
CA PHE A 249 17.16 18.36 -10.53
C PHE A 249 17.56 18.99 -9.18
N LEU A 250 17.87 18.15 -8.17
CA LEU A 250 18.15 18.62 -6.82
C LEU A 250 19.51 19.34 -6.68
N LEU A 251 20.50 18.93 -7.47
CA LEU A 251 21.87 19.44 -7.35
C LEU A 251 22.24 20.49 -8.39
N ASP A 252 21.68 20.40 -9.57
CA ASP A 252 22.07 21.20 -10.75
C ASP A 252 20.91 22.03 -11.33
N ASP A 253 19.72 22.02 -10.71
CA ASP A 253 18.48 22.67 -11.17
C ASP A 253 18.07 22.25 -12.60
N VAL A 254 18.43 21.01 -13.01
CA VAL A 254 18.08 20.48 -14.33
C VAL A 254 16.69 19.85 -14.29
N VAL A 255 15.74 20.53 -14.91
CA VAL A 255 14.38 20.02 -15.09
C VAL A 255 14.33 19.15 -16.34
N PRO A 256 13.79 17.91 -16.29
CA PRO A 256 13.55 17.12 -17.49
C PRO A 256 12.63 17.86 -18.49
N GLU A 257 12.96 17.81 -19.79
CA GLU A 257 12.15 18.47 -20.84
C GLU A 257 10.75 17.86 -21.05
N SER A 258 10.54 16.65 -20.59
CA SER A 258 9.28 15.88 -20.67
C SER A 258 9.27 14.82 -19.57
N ASP A 259 8.15 14.14 -19.44
CA ASP A 259 8.04 12.98 -18.54
C ASP A 259 9.10 11.91 -18.88
N VAL A 260 9.73 11.41 -17.82
CA VAL A 260 10.82 10.42 -17.93
C VAL A 260 10.28 9.04 -17.55
N ARG A 261 10.54 8.04 -18.41
CA ARG A 261 10.22 6.64 -18.13
C ARG A 261 11.50 5.80 -18.00
N CYS A 262 11.70 5.23 -16.84
CA CYS A 262 12.88 4.45 -16.45
C CYS A 262 12.51 2.97 -16.29
N GLU A 263 13.06 2.12 -17.18
CA GLU A 263 12.88 0.66 -17.18
C GLU A 263 13.79 -0.04 -16.16
#